data_0fa6e17cf8dfc92c344c68888033fd59
#
_entry.id   0fa6e17cf8dfc92c344c68888033fd59
#
_cell.length_a   1.000
_cell.length_b   1.000
_cell.length_c   1.000
_cell.angle_alpha   90.00
_cell.angle_beta   90.00
_cell.angle_gamma   90.00
#
_symmetry.space_group_name_H-M   'P 1'
#
loop_
_entity.id
_entity.type
_entity.pdbx_description
1 polymer ?
#
loop_
_entity_poly.entity_id
_entity_poly.type
_entity_poly.pdbx_seq_one_letter_code
_entity_poly.pdbx_strand_id
1 'polypeptide(L)'
;LKSTLKIPKQLEFQEGFENNEKNNFSDQIYNYFPKITMTEILYEVHSWTGILENFQGLVPNSINRQKVLIATLLANGHNIGFSKMAISSSIDEAALRRYNEFYFNYDNLFNAQKKLVNYHHSLEIVQNWGSGSNSSSDGMRVPITSKTIYSDYNSHYGNKGGGIYRHISDQYTPYYVQMLEGRDSNHVLDGLLYHDTDLEIYDHSTDTAGYTEQMFALT
;
A
#
# COMPACT_ATOMS: atom_id res chain seq x y z
N LEU A 1 -7.51 -18.04 -19.55
CA LEU A 1 -6.31 -18.32 -20.35
C LEU A 1 -5.10 -18.29 -19.43
N LYS A 2 -4.65 -19.46 -18.93
CA LYS A 2 -3.40 -19.60 -18.19
C LYS A 2 -2.26 -19.52 -19.20
N SER A 3 -1.66 -18.35 -19.36
CA SER A 3 -0.37 -18.22 -20.03
C SER A 3 0.71 -18.65 -19.03
N THR A 4 1.21 -19.86 -19.18
CA THR A 4 2.38 -20.34 -18.43
C THR A 4 3.58 -19.52 -18.86
N LEU A 5 4.08 -18.66 -17.96
CA LEU A 5 5.36 -17.97 -18.13
C LEU A 5 6.46 -19.04 -18.24
N LYS A 6 7.05 -19.22 -19.41
CA LYS A 6 8.23 -20.06 -19.60
C LYS A 6 9.46 -19.27 -19.18
N ILE A 7 9.90 -19.44 -17.93
CA ILE A 7 11.19 -18.93 -17.47
C ILE A 7 12.27 -19.77 -18.11
N PRO A 8 13.31 -19.16 -18.76
CA PRO A 8 14.45 -19.90 -19.29
C PRO A 8 15.16 -20.68 -18.19
N LYS A 9 15.49 -21.96 -18.45
CA LYS A 9 16.05 -22.89 -17.46
C LYS A 9 17.48 -22.60 -17.02
N GLN A 10 18.18 -21.64 -17.59
CA GLN A 10 19.57 -21.28 -17.21
C GLN A 10 19.73 -19.77 -17.31
N LEU A 11 19.83 -19.11 -16.15
CA LEU A 11 20.42 -17.79 -15.99
C LEU A 11 21.85 -18.02 -15.45
N GLU A 12 22.86 -18.00 -16.31
CA GLU A 12 24.26 -17.98 -15.89
C GLU A 12 24.62 -16.54 -15.52
N PHE A 13 24.82 -16.29 -14.23
CA PHE A 13 25.36 -15.03 -13.74
C PHE A 13 26.87 -15.04 -13.91
N GLN A 14 27.42 -14.24 -14.81
CA GLN A 14 28.85 -13.94 -14.86
C GLN A 14 29.11 -12.72 -13.96
N GLU A 15 30.05 -12.90 -13.02
CA GLU A 15 30.59 -11.78 -12.23
C GLU A 15 31.40 -10.85 -13.14
N GLY A 16 31.03 -9.56 -13.17
CA GLY A 16 31.85 -8.54 -13.81
C GLY A 16 31.25 -7.75 -14.96
N PHE A 17 29.95 -7.47 -14.94
CA PHE A 17 29.30 -6.62 -15.96
C PHE A 17 29.60 -5.13 -15.73
N GLU A 18 30.15 -4.46 -16.75
CA GLU A 18 30.18 -2.99 -16.83
C GLU A 18 28.76 -2.42 -16.87
N ASN A 19 28.58 -1.16 -16.41
CA ASN A 19 27.26 -0.54 -16.24
C ASN A 19 26.35 -0.54 -17.49
N ASN A 20 26.93 -0.53 -18.70
CA ASN A 20 26.19 -0.58 -19.96
C ASN A 20 25.55 -1.96 -20.25
N GLU A 21 26.21 -3.04 -19.81
CA GLU A 21 25.68 -4.41 -19.99
C GLU A 21 24.58 -4.73 -18.98
N LYS A 22 24.65 -4.15 -17.76
CA LYS A 22 23.59 -4.29 -16.77
C LYS A 22 22.27 -3.69 -17.24
N ASN A 23 22.31 -2.51 -17.89
CA ASN A 23 21.12 -1.89 -18.45
C ASN A 23 20.51 -2.75 -19.57
N ASN A 24 21.34 -3.31 -20.43
CA ASN A 24 20.88 -4.18 -21.52
C ASN A 24 20.24 -5.48 -21.00
N PHE A 25 20.77 -6.07 -19.93
CA PHE A 25 20.22 -7.27 -19.31
C PHE A 25 18.88 -6.99 -18.60
N SER A 26 18.79 -5.89 -17.87
CA SER A 26 17.55 -5.44 -17.25
C SER A 26 16.45 -5.21 -18.29
N ASP A 27 16.77 -4.51 -19.39
CA ASP A 27 15.85 -4.26 -20.49
C ASP A 27 15.38 -5.56 -21.17
N GLN A 28 16.28 -6.54 -21.33
CA GLN A 28 15.91 -7.85 -21.84
C GLN A 28 14.91 -8.57 -20.91
N ILE A 29 15.14 -8.56 -19.60
CA ILE A 29 14.22 -9.16 -18.62
C ILE A 29 12.87 -8.45 -18.67
N TYR A 30 12.85 -7.11 -18.62
CA TYR A 30 11.60 -6.34 -18.65
C TYR A 30 10.81 -6.56 -19.94
N ASN A 31 11.45 -6.84 -21.07
CA ASN A 31 10.78 -7.14 -22.34
C ASN A 31 10.04 -8.49 -22.34
N TYR A 32 10.35 -9.41 -21.41
CA TYR A 32 9.59 -10.65 -21.24
C TYR A 32 8.27 -10.46 -20.48
N PHE A 33 8.15 -9.36 -19.74
CA PHE A 33 6.92 -9.08 -18.99
C PHE A 33 5.93 -8.28 -19.85
N PRO A 34 4.64 -8.59 -19.78
CA PRO A 34 3.63 -7.79 -20.44
C PRO A 34 3.62 -6.37 -19.87
N LYS A 35 3.45 -5.37 -20.71
CA LYS A 35 3.22 -4.00 -20.27
C LYS A 35 1.79 -3.91 -19.75
N ILE A 36 1.64 -3.85 -18.43
CA ILE A 36 0.36 -3.80 -17.74
C ILE A 36 0.18 -2.40 -17.15
N THR A 37 -1.00 -1.81 -17.33
CA THR A 37 -1.33 -0.53 -16.69
C THR A 37 -1.75 -0.74 -15.23
N MET A 38 -1.62 0.29 -14.40
CA MET A 38 -2.07 0.24 -13.01
C MET A 38 -3.57 -0.08 -12.90
N THR A 39 -4.36 0.38 -13.84
CA THR A 39 -5.80 0.07 -13.92
C THR A 39 -6.03 -1.42 -14.13
N GLU A 40 -5.31 -2.05 -15.05
CA GLU A 40 -5.41 -3.50 -15.29
C GLU A 40 -4.98 -4.30 -14.07
N ILE A 41 -3.89 -3.92 -13.40
CA ILE A 41 -3.45 -4.54 -12.15
C ILE A 41 -4.56 -4.49 -11.09
N LEU A 42 -5.19 -3.33 -10.90
CA LEU A 42 -6.27 -3.19 -9.91
C LEU A 42 -7.50 -4.05 -10.24
N TYR A 43 -7.87 -4.16 -11.51
CA TYR A 43 -8.94 -5.08 -11.93
C TYR A 43 -8.57 -6.54 -11.69
N GLU A 44 -7.35 -6.93 -12.01
CA GLU A 44 -6.87 -8.30 -11.84
C GLU A 44 -6.77 -8.66 -10.35
N VAL A 45 -6.19 -7.79 -9.52
CA VAL A 45 -6.16 -7.96 -8.06
C VAL A 45 -7.57 -8.03 -7.48
N HIS A 46 -8.49 -7.18 -7.96
CA HIS A 46 -9.89 -7.28 -7.56
C HIS A 46 -10.52 -8.64 -7.95
N SER A 47 -10.22 -9.15 -9.13
CA SER A 47 -10.74 -10.46 -9.57
C SER A 47 -10.28 -11.62 -8.68
N TRP A 48 -9.08 -11.52 -8.13
CA TRP A 48 -8.52 -12.52 -7.21
C TRP A 48 -9.03 -12.38 -5.78
N THR A 49 -9.17 -11.14 -5.32
CA THR A 49 -9.39 -10.83 -3.90
C THR A 49 -10.80 -10.33 -3.58
N GLY A 50 -11.50 -9.77 -4.57
CA GLY A 50 -12.78 -9.09 -4.33
C GLY A 50 -12.64 -7.81 -3.49
N ILE A 51 -11.49 -7.11 -3.50
CA ILE A 51 -11.22 -5.95 -2.62
C ILE A 51 -12.24 -4.82 -2.75
N LEU A 52 -12.75 -4.57 -3.97
CA LEU A 52 -13.72 -3.48 -4.19
C LEU A 52 -15.07 -3.72 -3.53
N GLU A 53 -15.36 -4.94 -3.09
CA GLU A 53 -16.57 -5.26 -2.35
C GLU A 53 -16.55 -4.69 -0.93
N ASN A 54 -15.35 -4.42 -0.37
CA ASN A 54 -15.21 -3.81 0.96
C ASN A 54 -15.60 -2.33 0.98
N PHE A 55 -15.62 -1.67 -0.18
CA PHE A 55 -16.05 -0.27 -0.28
C PHE A 55 -17.59 -0.18 -0.22
N GLN A 56 -18.16 -0.39 0.96
CA GLN A 56 -19.60 -0.31 1.19
C GLN A 56 -20.03 1.11 1.53
N GLY A 57 -21.20 1.52 1.04
CA GLY A 57 -21.75 2.86 1.28
C GLY A 57 -23.21 2.95 0.85
N LEU A 58 -23.83 4.06 1.19
CA LEU A 58 -25.28 4.31 1.00
C LEU A 58 -25.68 4.60 -0.46
N VAL A 59 -24.71 4.78 -1.36
CA VAL A 59 -25.01 5.07 -2.77
C VAL A 59 -25.35 3.77 -3.49
N PRO A 60 -26.48 3.70 -4.23
CA PRO A 60 -26.87 2.50 -4.96
C PRO A 60 -25.78 2.03 -5.94
N ASN A 61 -25.63 0.73 -6.07
CA ASN A 61 -24.72 0.14 -7.04
C ASN A 61 -25.10 0.57 -8.47
N SER A 62 -24.22 1.33 -9.10
CA SER A 62 -24.36 1.68 -10.53
C SER A 62 -23.63 0.62 -11.38
N ILE A 63 -24.04 0.50 -12.64
CA ILE A 63 -23.41 -0.41 -13.64
C ILE A 63 -21.89 -0.14 -13.75
N ASN A 64 -21.45 1.07 -13.46
CA ASN A 64 -20.05 1.50 -13.55
C ASN A 64 -19.35 1.60 -12.18
N ARG A 65 -19.90 1.02 -11.11
CA ARG A 65 -19.38 1.19 -9.74
C ARG A 65 -17.89 0.86 -9.64
N GLN A 66 -17.45 -0.29 -10.14
CA GLN A 66 -16.05 -0.70 -10.11
C GLN A 66 -15.14 0.29 -10.82
N LYS A 67 -15.55 0.77 -12.01
CA LYS A 67 -14.79 1.75 -12.78
C LYS A 67 -14.61 3.05 -11.99
N VAL A 68 -15.66 3.54 -11.34
CA VAL A 68 -15.60 4.79 -10.55
C VAL A 68 -14.76 4.59 -9.28
N LEU A 69 -14.88 3.45 -8.59
CA LEU A 69 -14.04 3.14 -7.42
C LEU A 69 -12.55 3.07 -7.77
N ILE A 70 -12.18 2.37 -8.85
CA ILE A 70 -10.79 2.28 -9.31
C ILE A 70 -10.26 3.67 -9.71
N ALA A 71 -11.02 4.45 -10.45
CA ALA A 71 -10.60 5.80 -10.82
C ALA A 71 -10.44 6.71 -9.58
N THR A 72 -11.32 6.59 -8.59
CA THR A 72 -11.21 7.32 -7.32
C THR A 72 -9.99 6.88 -6.52
N LEU A 73 -9.71 5.58 -6.46
CA LEU A 73 -8.52 5.02 -5.82
C LEU A 73 -7.24 5.54 -6.47
N LEU A 74 -7.18 5.53 -7.81
CA LEU A 74 -6.03 6.04 -8.57
C LEU A 74 -5.86 7.55 -8.38
N ALA A 75 -6.95 8.32 -8.36
CA ALA A 75 -6.90 9.77 -8.16
C ALA A 75 -6.29 10.14 -6.81
N ASN A 76 -6.63 9.40 -5.74
CA ASN A 76 -6.08 9.57 -4.41
C ASN A 76 -4.65 9.03 -4.31
N GLY A 77 -4.42 7.78 -4.71
CA GLY A 77 -3.15 7.10 -4.55
C GLY A 77 -1.98 7.74 -5.32
N HIS A 78 -2.26 8.35 -6.46
CA HIS A 78 -1.26 9.07 -7.25
C HIS A 78 -1.30 10.59 -7.08
N ASN A 79 -2.17 11.09 -6.19
CA ASN A 79 -2.36 12.53 -5.97
C ASN A 79 -2.62 13.33 -7.28
N ILE A 80 -3.35 12.74 -8.22
CA ILE A 80 -3.67 13.36 -9.52
C ILE A 80 -4.75 14.44 -9.35
N GLY A 81 -5.64 14.24 -8.38
CA GLY A 81 -6.84 15.05 -8.17
C GLY A 81 -8.01 14.67 -9.10
N PHE A 82 -9.22 14.95 -8.64
CA PHE A 82 -10.45 14.48 -9.32
C PHE A 82 -10.70 15.15 -10.66
N SER A 83 -10.37 16.43 -10.82
CA SER A 83 -10.57 17.14 -12.09
C SER A 83 -9.72 16.57 -13.22
N LYS A 84 -8.44 16.25 -12.96
CA LYS A 84 -7.57 15.59 -13.95
C LYS A 84 -8.01 14.15 -14.21
N MET A 85 -8.38 13.43 -13.16
CA MET A 85 -8.90 12.08 -13.31
C MET A 85 -10.19 12.03 -14.13
N ALA A 86 -11.10 12.97 -13.96
CA ALA A 86 -12.34 13.07 -14.73
C ALA A 86 -12.05 13.18 -16.23
N ILE A 87 -11.10 14.04 -16.61
CA ILE A 87 -10.69 14.24 -18.01
C ILE A 87 -10.10 12.93 -18.58
N SER A 88 -9.19 12.26 -17.86
CA SER A 88 -8.49 11.07 -18.35
C SER A 88 -9.37 9.82 -18.39
N SER A 89 -10.35 9.70 -17.48
CA SER A 89 -11.20 8.51 -17.36
C SER A 89 -12.56 8.64 -18.05
N SER A 90 -12.93 9.84 -18.50
CA SER A 90 -14.29 10.17 -18.99
C SER A 90 -15.39 9.86 -17.95
N ILE A 91 -15.07 10.04 -16.66
CA ILE A 91 -16.01 9.93 -15.56
C ILE A 91 -16.30 11.34 -15.06
N ASP A 92 -17.56 11.62 -14.73
CA ASP A 92 -17.93 12.90 -14.17
C ASP A 92 -17.21 13.19 -12.84
N GLU A 93 -16.64 14.39 -12.69
CA GLU A 93 -15.90 14.79 -11.50
C GLU A 93 -16.77 14.74 -10.23
N ALA A 94 -18.05 15.11 -10.34
CA ALA A 94 -18.98 15.04 -9.22
C ALA A 94 -19.23 13.60 -8.76
N ALA A 95 -19.20 12.63 -9.68
CA ALA A 95 -19.26 11.21 -9.35
C ALA A 95 -18.01 10.75 -8.58
N LEU A 96 -16.81 11.14 -9.02
CA LEU A 96 -15.55 10.81 -8.32
C LEU A 96 -15.53 11.39 -6.90
N ARG A 97 -15.94 12.67 -6.73
CA ARG A 97 -16.01 13.33 -5.41
C ARG A 97 -17.00 12.63 -4.50
N ARG A 98 -18.18 12.27 -5.02
CA ARG A 98 -19.21 11.56 -4.26
C ARG A 98 -18.70 10.18 -3.82
N TYR A 99 -18.04 9.44 -4.70
CA TYR A 99 -17.47 8.14 -4.35
C TYR A 99 -16.37 8.27 -3.31
N ASN A 100 -15.52 9.29 -3.42
CA ASN A 100 -14.53 9.57 -2.40
C ASN A 100 -15.13 9.82 -1.03
N GLU A 101 -16.16 10.63 -0.96
CA GLU A 101 -16.83 10.99 0.30
C GLU A 101 -17.52 9.80 0.97
N PHE A 102 -18.22 8.97 0.19
CA PHE A 102 -19.06 7.91 0.75
C PHE A 102 -18.37 6.55 0.88
N TYR A 103 -17.34 6.26 0.09
CA TYR A 103 -16.71 4.95 0.06
C TYR A 103 -15.28 4.93 0.59
N PHE A 104 -14.55 6.04 0.55
CA PHE A 104 -13.14 6.09 0.98
C PHE A 104 -13.02 6.56 2.44
N ASN A 105 -13.69 5.84 3.34
CA ASN A 105 -13.55 6.00 4.79
C ASN A 105 -12.52 5.01 5.34
N TYR A 106 -12.15 5.21 6.61
CA TYR A 106 -11.13 4.39 7.28
C TYR A 106 -11.50 2.89 7.27
N ASP A 107 -12.73 2.55 7.64
CA ASP A 107 -13.14 1.14 7.79
C ASP A 107 -13.08 0.39 6.47
N ASN A 108 -13.55 0.99 5.38
CA ASN A 108 -13.51 0.40 4.05
C ASN A 108 -12.08 0.19 3.56
N LEU A 109 -11.21 1.17 3.78
CA LEU A 109 -9.79 1.09 3.39
C LEU A 109 -9.06 0.04 4.24
N PHE A 110 -9.30 0.01 5.54
CA PHE A 110 -8.72 -0.96 6.46
C PHE A 110 -9.13 -2.40 6.08
N ASN A 111 -10.41 -2.63 5.85
CA ASN A 111 -10.90 -3.95 5.43
C ASN A 111 -10.37 -4.38 4.06
N ALA A 112 -10.22 -3.44 3.12
CA ALA A 112 -9.61 -3.72 1.82
C ALA A 112 -8.12 -4.07 1.97
N GLN A 113 -7.37 -3.33 2.79
CA GLN A 113 -5.97 -3.60 3.10
C GLN A 113 -5.79 -4.97 3.75
N LYS A 114 -6.56 -5.28 4.80
CA LYS A 114 -6.58 -6.58 5.47
C LYS A 114 -6.76 -7.72 4.46
N LYS A 115 -7.73 -7.59 3.57
CA LYS A 115 -8.00 -8.61 2.55
C LYS A 115 -6.85 -8.80 1.58
N LEU A 116 -6.16 -7.71 1.19
CA LEU A 116 -4.95 -7.76 0.37
C LEU A 116 -3.79 -8.44 1.10
N VAL A 117 -3.57 -8.10 2.35
CA VAL A 117 -2.49 -8.67 3.18
C VAL A 117 -2.68 -10.17 3.33
N ASN A 118 -3.90 -10.63 3.69
CA ASN A 118 -4.20 -12.03 3.87
C ASN A 118 -4.06 -12.82 2.56
N TYR A 119 -4.53 -12.26 1.43
CA TYR A 119 -4.32 -12.88 0.12
C TYR A 119 -2.83 -12.97 -0.23
N HIS A 120 -2.06 -11.90 -0.05
CA HIS A 120 -0.63 -11.88 -0.30
C HIS A 120 0.09 -12.91 0.56
N HIS A 121 -0.20 -12.97 1.86
CA HIS A 121 0.35 -13.96 2.78
C HIS A 121 0.07 -15.41 2.36
N SER A 122 -1.08 -15.69 1.74
CA SER A 122 -1.46 -17.02 1.26
C SER A 122 -0.70 -17.51 0.02
N LEU A 123 0.07 -16.65 -0.67
CA LEU A 123 0.79 -17.00 -1.87
C LEU A 123 2.09 -17.74 -1.54
N GLU A 124 2.31 -18.93 -2.09
CA GLU A 124 3.54 -19.72 -1.86
C GLU A 124 4.81 -18.95 -2.22
N ILE A 125 4.79 -18.14 -3.28
CA ILE A 125 5.95 -17.38 -3.72
C ILE A 125 6.42 -16.39 -2.64
N VAL A 126 5.51 -15.87 -1.84
CA VAL A 126 5.79 -14.87 -0.81
C VAL A 126 6.62 -15.45 0.35
N GLN A 127 6.52 -16.75 0.59
CA GLN A 127 7.31 -17.46 1.60
C GLN A 127 8.82 -17.45 1.31
N ASN A 128 9.22 -17.11 0.09
CA ASN A 128 10.65 -16.95 -0.25
C ASN A 128 11.28 -15.69 0.37
N TRP A 129 10.48 -14.71 0.79
CA TRP A 129 10.96 -13.49 1.46
C TRP A 129 10.90 -13.57 2.97
N GLY A 130 9.89 -14.26 3.51
CA GLY A 130 9.72 -14.41 4.95
C GLY A 130 8.47 -15.20 5.30
N SER A 131 8.39 -15.60 6.55
CA SER A 131 7.25 -16.38 7.07
C SER A 131 6.03 -15.52 7.39
N GLY A 132 6.17 -14.20 7.43
CA GLY A 132 5.15 -13.28 7.93
C GLY A 132 5.19 -13.11 9.45
N SER A 133 6.23 -13.63 10.13
CA SER A 133 6.35 -13.59 11.59
C SER A 133 7.22 -12.44 12.11
N ASN A 134 8.03 -11.85 11.24
CA ASN A 134 8.86 -10.71 11.59
C ASN A 134 8.28 -9.44 10.99
N SER A 135 8.38 -8.33 11.72
CA SER A 135 7.90 -7.05 11.22
C SER A 135 8.82 -5.91 11.63
N SER A 136 8.63 -4.79 10.95
CA SER A 136 9.25 -3.52 11.32
C SER A 136 8.25 -2.39 11.22
N SER A 137 8.47 -1.31 11.97
CA SER A 137 7.65 -0.11 11.85
C SER A 137 8.50 1.15 11.81
N ASP A 138 7.98 2.15 11.10
CA ASP A 138 8.65 3.43 10.91
C ASP A 138 7.64 4.54 10.59
N GLY A 139 7.98 5.75 11.03
CA GLY A 139 7.23 6.96 10.78
C GLY A 139 7.73 7.71 9.54
N MET A 140 6.81 8.19 8.72
CA MET A 140 7.11 9.05 7.59
C MET A 140 6.35 10.37 7.70
N ARG A 141 7.06 11.50 7.59
CA ARG A 141 6.42 12.81 7.55
C ARG A 141 6.23 13.30 6.13
N VAL A 142 5.03 13.80 5.85
CA VAL A 142 4.68 14.41 4.56
C VAL A 142 4.26 15.87 4.75
N PRO A 143 4.72 16.79 3.90
CA PRO A 143 4.28 18.18 3.93
C PRO A 143 2.77 18.25 3.61
N ILE A 144 2.01 18.97 4.44
CA ILE A 144 0.56 19.18 4.25
C ILE A 144 0.30 20.68 4.27
N THR A 145 -0.25 21.22 3.18
CA THR A 145 -0.57 22.64 3.05
C THR A 145 -1.95 22.98 3.60
N SER A 146 -2.88 22.02 3.59
CA SER A 146 -4.24 22.19 4.11
C SER A 146 -4.25 22.15 5.65
N LYS A 147 -5.27 22.79 6.24
CA LYS A 147 -5.52 22.68 7.67
C LYS A 147 -6.25 21.38 7.95
N THR A 148 -5.61 20.46 8.65
CA THR A 148 -6.21 19.22 9.14
C THR A 148 -5.85 19.04 10.61
N ILE A 149 -6.62 18.22 11.34
CA ILE A 149 -6.33 17.87 12.74
C ILE A 149 -5.00 17.10 12.89
N TYR A 150 -4.60 16.38 11.84
CA TYR A 150 -3.36 15.60 11.79
C TYR A 150 -2.15 16.38 11.28
N SER A 151 -2.24 17.70 11.11
CA SER A 151 -1.14 18.52 10.61
C SER A 151 -0.68 19.53 11.64
N ASP A 152 0.60 19.46 11.99
CA ASP A 152 1.29 20.38 12.88
C ASP A 152 2.51 21.02 12.23
N TYR A 153 3.05 22.05 12.86
CA TYR A 153 4.34 22.63 12.48
C TYR A 153 5.44 21.92 13.25
N ASN A 154 6.39 21.34 12.54
CA ASN A 154 7.56 20.74 13.13
C ASN A 154 8.78 21.62 12.88
N SER A 155 9.42 22.09 13.96
CA SER A 155 10.59 22.98 13.91
C SER A 155 11.83 22.32 13.29
N HIS A 156 11.97 21.00 13.44
CA HIS A 156 13.09 20.24 12.87
C HIS A 156 13.04 20.24 11.33
N TYR A 157 11.84 20.08 10.76
CA TYR A 157 11.64 20.10 9.31
C TYR A 157 11.32 21.48 8.75
N GLY A 158 11.08 22.49 9.61
CA GLY A 158 10.77 23.85 9.21
C GLY A 158 9.49 24.02 8.40
N ASN A 159 8.57 23.04 8.44
CA ASN A 159 7.34 23.05 7.68
C ASN A 159 6.15 22.47 8.45
N LYS A 160 4.95 22.75 7.93
CA LYS A 160 3.72 22.13 8.35
C LYS A 160 3.55 20.79 7.63
N GLY A 161 3.24 19.73 8.36
CA GLY A 161 3.08 18.40 7.80
C GLY A 161 2.30 17.48 8.71
N GLY A 162 1.98 16.30 8.21
CA GLY A 162 1.44 15.19 8.98
C GLY A 162 2.36 13.99 8.93
N GLY A 163 2.32 13.16 9.95
CA GLY A 163 3.02 11.89 10.01
C GLY A 163 2.13 10.73 9.61
N ILE A 164 2.73 9.71 9.00
CA ILE A 164 2.12 8.43 8.73
C ILE A 164 3.01 7.37 9.38
N TYR A 165 2.43 6.53 10.22
CA TYR A 165 3.13 5.41 10.83
C TYR A 165 2.67 4.11 10.19
N ARG A 166 3.60 3.25 9.81
CA ARG A 166 3.31 2.00 9.12
C ARG A 166 4.09 0.84 9.69
N HIS A 167 3.46 -0.33 9.68
CA HIS A 167 4.07 -1.61 10.01
C HIS A 167 4.18 -2.45 8.74
N ILE A 168 5.34 -3.07 8.53
CA ILE A 168 5.65 -3.87 7.35
C ILE A 168 6.14 -5.23 7.82
N SER A 169 5.60 -6.31 7.25
CA SER A 169 6.08 -7.67 7.51
C SER A 169 7.35 -7.98 6.72
N ASP A 170 8.07 -9.04 7.10
CA ASP A 170 9.22 -9.60 6.37
C ASP A 170 8.85 -10.07 4.95
N GLN A 171 7.56 -10.17 4.64
CA GLN A 171 7.02 -10.42 3.30
C GLN A 171 6.88 -9.13 2.46
N TYR A 172 7.45 -8.02 2.90
CA TYR A 172 7.36 -6.68 2.27
C TYR A 172 5.95 -6.13 2.13
N THR A 173 5.03 -6.57 2.99
CA THR A 173 3.63 -6.12 2.95
C THR A 173 3.34 -5.15 4.08
N PRO A 174 2.92 -3.90 3.76
CA PRO A 174 2.39 -2.98 4.77
C PRO A 174 1.06 -3.53 5.29
N TYR A 175 1.06 -4.04 6.52
CA TYR A 175 -0.12 -4.67 7.10
C TYR A 175 -0.94 -3.76 8.01
N TYR A 176 -0.34 -2.66 8.49
CA TYR A 176 -1.02 -1.64 9.28
C TYR A 176 -0.47 -0.25 8.98
N VAL A 177 -1.37 0.72 8.79
CA VAL A 177 -1.03 2.11 8.47
C VAL A 177 -1.97 3.03 9.20
N GLN A 178 -1.44 4.05 9.87
CA GLN A 178 -2.23 5.05 10.58
C GLN A 178 -1.60 6.43 10.49
N MET A 179 -2.38 7.46 10.85
CA MET A 179 -1.84 8.81 11.02
C MET A 179 -1.05 8.87 12.32
N LEU A 180 0.13 9.49 12.26
CA LEU A 180 1.01 9.68 13.40
C LEU A 180 0.53 10.87 14.24
N GLU A 181 0.27 10.64 15.51
CA GLU A 181 -0.02 11.66 16.49
C GLU A 181 1.03 11.60 17.62
N GLY A 182 1.86 12.65 17.74
CA GLY A 182 2.89 12.71 18.74
C GLY A 182 4.17 11.94 18.36
N ARG A 183 4.59 11.01 19.20
CA ARG A 183 5.82 10.24 19.02
C ARG A 183 5.55 8.87 18.41
N ASP A 184 6.47 8.39 17.58
CA ASP A 184 6.43 7.10 16.91
C ASP A 184 6.21 5.93 17.90
N SER A 185 6.88 5.99 19.07
CA SER A 185 6.74 4.97 20.11
C SER A 185 5.29 4.73 20.59
N ASN A 186 4.41 5.71 20.50
CA ASN A 186 3.02 5.55 20.91
C ASN A 186 2.21 4.65 19.97
N HIS A 187 2.72 4.43 18.75
CA HIS A 187 2.02 3.74 17.66
C HIS A 187 2.56 2.34 17.37
N VAL A 188 3.64 1.94 18.05
CA VAL A 188 4.25 0.61 17.86
C VAL A 188 3.27 -0.51 18.20
N LEU A 189 2.60 -0.42 19.35
CA LEU A 189 1.65 -1.46 19.78
C LEU A 189 0.37 -1.49 18.94
N ASP A 190 -0.07 -0.36 18.42
CA ASP A 190 -1.30 -0.31 17.63
C ASP A 190 -1.26 -1.31 16.45
N GLY A 191 -0.17 -1.30 15.68
CA GLY A 191 -0.01 -2.20 14.56
C GLY A 191 0.25 -3.65 14.95
N LEU A 192 0.74 -3.91 16.15
CA LEU A 192 0.91 -5.28 16.64
C LEU A 192 -0.39 -5.87 17.19
N LEU A 193 -1.25 -5.05 17.79
CA LEU A 193 -2.47 -5.51 18.45
C LEU A 193 -3.73 -5.40 17.58
N TYR A 194 -3.77 -4.45 16.63
CA TYR A 194 -5.01 -4.07 15.95
C TYR A 194 -4.95 -4.23 14.42
N HIS A 195 -3.95 -4.93 13.87
CA HIS A 195 -3.86 -5.12 12.41
C HIS A 195 -4.95 -6.04 11.84
N ASP A 196 -5.52 -6.91 12.66
CA ASP A 196 -6.65 -7.80 12.32
C ASP A 196 -6.45 -8.64 11.03
N THR A 197 -5.17 -8.92 10.67
CA THR A 197 -4.78 -9.78 9.54
C THR A 197 -4.42 -11.18 10.02
N ASP A 198 -4.22 -12.12 9.08
CA ASP A 198 -3.83 -13.51 9.37
C ASP A 198 -2.33 -13.67 9.70
N LEU A 199 -1.57 -12.57 9.74
CA LEU A 199 -0.16 -12.57 10.14
C LEU A 199 -0.03 -12.83 11.64
N GLU A 200 0.92 -13.71 12.00
CA GLU A 200 1.30 -13.98 13.40
C GLU A 200 2.68 -13.38 13.66
N ILE A 201 2.72 -12.15 14.17
CA ILE A 201 3.96 -11.42 14.41
C ILE A 201 4.54 -11.84 15.76
N TYR A 202 5.77 -12.37 15.76
CA TYR A 202 6.51 -12.77 16.93
C TYR A 202 7.68 -11.84 17.24
N ASP A 203 8.31 -11.30 16.20
CA ASP A 203 9.44 -10.38 16.34
C ASP A 203 9.12 -9.05 15.67
N HIS A 204 9.37 -7.95 16.38
CA HIS A 204 9.16 -6.61 15.87
C HIS A 204 10.39 -5.73 16.09
N SER A 205 10.76 -5.00 15.03
CA SER A 205 11.87 -4.07 15.05
C SER A 205 11.38 -2.64 14.75
N THR A 206 11.91 -1.68 15.50
CA THR A 206 11.67 -0.26 15.25
C THR A 206 12.98 0.51 15.31
N ASP A 207 13.01 1.71 14.77
CA ASP A 207 14.13 2.61 14.93
C ASP A 207 14.19 3.22 16.34
N THR A 208 15.18 4.08 16.59
CA THR A 208 15.36 4.74 17.90
C THR A 208 14.18 5.65 18.28
N ALA A 209 13.42 6.18 17.32
CA ALA A 209 12.26 7.04 17.58
C ALA A 209 11.06 6.23 18.12
N GLY A 210 10.94 4.97 17.68
CA GLY A 210 9.91 4.03 18.15
C GLY A 210 10.24 3.41 19.51
N TYR A 211 11.50 3.51 20.00
CA TYR A 211 11.91 2.91 21.25
C TYR A 211 11.63 3.82 22.45
N THR A 212 11.04 3.24 23.50
CA THR A 212 11.04 3.76 24.88
C THR A 212 11.13 2.58 25.85
N GLU A 213 11.62 2.83 27.08
CA GLU A 213 11.65 1.79 28.12
C GLU A 213 10.25 1.23 28.41
N GLN A 214 9.22 2.09 28.34
CA GLN A 214 7.83 1.68 28.54
C GLN A 214 7.34 0.75 27.41
N MET A 215 7.67 1.07 26.16
CA MET A 215 7.30 0.22 25.02
C MET A 215 7.99 -1.13 25.09
N PHE A 216 9.28 -1.14 25.36
CA PHE A 216 10.05 -2.38 25.54
C PHE A 216 9.52 -3.27 26.67
N ALA A 217 8.96 -2.67 27.73
CA ALA A 217 8.39 -3.43 28.83
C ALA A 217 6.97 -3.99 28.52
N LEU A 218 6.31 -3.50 27.49
CA LEU A 218 4.96 -3.91 27.06
C LEU A 218 4.95 -4.90 25.90
N THR A 219 6.06 -5.00 25.14
CA THR A 219 6.27 -5.95 24.05
C THR A 219 7.01 -7.17 24.51
#